data_3e54cb431a92d2aa3af6251c0bb5bf74
#
_entry.id   3e54cb431a92d2aa3af6251c0bb5bf74
#
_cell.length_a   1.000
_cell.length_b   1.000
_cell.length_c   1.000
_cell.angle_alpha   90.00
_cell.angle_beta   90.00
_cell.angle_gamma   90.00
#
_symmetry.space_group_name_H-M   'P 1'
#
loop_
_entity.id
_entity.type
_entity.pdbx_description
1 polymer ?
#
loop_
_entity_poly.entity_id
_entity_poly.type
_entity_poly.pdbx_seq_one_letter_code
_entity_poly.pdbx_strand_id
1 'polypeptide(L)'
;MKLKWICGVLFAIALTIPASAQIGVYIGTPPPPLRYERRGPIPGPGYVWVEGYWAPNGHHYRWVEGHWERPPYEGAYWSHPHYDHYREGWRLHEGHWDHEDHDRDRGHDEDHHDHDH
;
A
#
# COMPACT_ATOMS: atom_id res chain seq x y z
N MET A 1 5.15 -21.71 64.28
CA MET A 1 4.99 -20.65 63.27
C MET A 1 5.32 -21.22 61.92
N LYS A 2 4.32 -21.39 61.12
CA LYS A 2 4.52 -21.90 59.75
C LYS A 2 4.55 -20.68 58.81
N LEU A 3 5.72 -20.31 58.31
CA LEU A 3 5.84 -19.36 57.25
C LEU A 3 5.35 -20.02 55.96
N LYS A 4 4.19 -19.58 55.50
CA LYS A 4 3.76 -19.95 54.16
C LYS A 4 4.43 -19.01 53.18
N TRP A 5 5.41 -19.52 52.50
CA TRP A 5 5.96 -18.83 51.33
C TRP A 5 4.94 -18.96 50.20
N ILE A 6 4.24 -17.88 49.96
CA ILE A 6 3.47 -17.71 48.73
C ILE A 6 4.47 -17.28 47.70
N CYS A 7 5.02 -18.23 46.95
CA CYS A 7 5.68 -17.92 45.72
C CYS A 7 4.63 -17.39 44.73
N GLY A 8 4.52 -16.08 44.71
CA GLY A 8 3.83 -15.40 43.61
C GLY A 8 4.62 -15.64 42.34
N VAL A 9 4.23 -16.66 41.58
CA VAL A 9 4.72 -16.79 40.22
C VAL A 9 4.07 -15.68 39.43
N LEU A 10 4.81 -14.61 39.25
CA LEU A 10 4.47 -13.58 38.26
C LEU A 10 4.65 -14.22 36.88
N PHE A 11 3.52 -14.74 36.37
CA PHE A 11 3.44 -15.04 34.94
C PHE A 11 3.42 -13.69 34.22
N ALA A 12 4.59 -13.23 33.81
CA ALA A 12 4.68 -12.25 32.78
C ALA A 12 4.13 -12.91 31.49
N ILE A 13 2.84 -12.73 31.24
CA ILE A 13 2.27 -13.03 29.95
C ILE A 13 2.88 -12.01 29.02
N ALA A 14 3.98 -12.39 28.39
CA ALA A 14 4.47 -11.66 27.23
C ALA A 14 3.36 -11.80 26.18
N LEU A 15 2.53 -10.78 26.06
CA LEU A 15 1.68 -10.59 24.90
C LEU A 15 2.62 -10.41 23.72
N THR A 16 3.09 -11.54 23.17
CA THR A 16 3.59 -11.52 21.81
C THR A 16 2.40 -11.19 20.94
N ILE A 17 2.23 -9.90 20.65
CA ILE A 17 1.38 -9.48 19.56
C ILE A 17 2.00 -10.15 18.34
N PRO A 18 1.33 -11.15 17.71
CA PRO A 18 1.84 -11.64 16.45
C PRO A 18 1.90 -10.41 15.55
N ALA A 19 3.10 -10.06 15.09
CA ALA A 19 3.21 -9.15 13.98
C ALA A 19 2.22 -9.69 12.96
N SER A 20 1.15 -8.95 12.69
CA SER A 20 0.13 -9.37 11.75
C SER A 20 0.86 -9.61 10.43
N ALA A 21 1.26 -10.85 10.21
CA ALA A 21 1.54 -11.30 8.88
C ALA A 21 0.27 -10.94 8.12
N GLN A 22 0.34 -9.94 7.26
CA GLN A 22 -0.75 -9.64 6.36
C GLN A 22 -0.99 -10.91 5.58
N ILE A 23 -1.99 -11.67 6.02
CA ILE A 23 -2.46 -12.81 5.26
C ILE A 23 -3.02 -12.18 4.00
N GLY A 24 -2.23 -12.20 2.93
CA GLY A 24 -2.64 -11.68 1.65
C GLY A 24 -3.88 -12.43 1.21
N VAL A 25 -4.93 -11.68 0.89
CA VAL A 25 -6.12 -12.27 0.28
C VAL A 25 -5.81 -12.54 -1.18
N TYR A 26 -5.92 -13.81 -1.58
CA TYR A 26 -5.74 -14.24 -2.97
C TYR A 26 -7.10 -14.63 -3.55
N ILE A 27 -7.39 -14.13 -4.75
CA ILE A 27 -8.62 -14.44 -5.47
C ILE A 27 -8.24 -15.23 -6.72
N GLY A 28 -8.92 -16.36 -6.94
CA GLY A 28 -8.59 -17.30 -8.01
C GLY A 28 -8.90 -16.78 -9.42
N THR A 29 -9.82 -15.84 -9.55
CA THR A 29 -10.20 -15.22 -10.82
C THR A 29 -9.57 -13.85 -10.96
N PRO A 30 -9.20 -13.42 -12.19
CA PRO A 30 -8.65 -12.09 -12.39
C PRO A 30 -9.68 -11.01 -12.07
N PRO A 31 -9.23 -9.80 -11.65
CA PRO A 31 -10.14 -8.69 -11.42
C PRO A 31 -10.86 -8.30 -12.71
N PRO A 32 -12.12 -7.84 -12.62
CA PRO A 32 -12.84 -7.33 -13.76
C PRO A 32 -12.15 -6.10 -14.37
N PRO A 33 -12.45 -5.73 -15.62
CA PRO A 33 -11.98 -4.47 -16.18
C PRO A 33 -12.41 -3.28 -15.33
N LEU A 34 -11.55 -2.28 -15.23
CA LEU A 34 -11.84 -1.04 -14.51
C LEU A 34 -13.09 -0.37 -15.09
N ARG A 35 -13.93 0.13 -14.22
CA ARG A 35 -15.11 0.91 -14.61
C ARG A 35 -14.70 2.33 -14.96
N TYR A 36 -15.31 2.85 -16.00
CA TYR A 36 -15.25 4.28 -16.31
C TYR A 36 -16.18 5.05 -15.37
N GLU A 37 -15.62 6.03 -14.66
CA GLU A 37 -16.39 6.90 -13.77
C GLU A 37 -16.28 8.35 -14.24
N ARG A 38 -17.39 9.07 -14.15
CA ARG A 38 -17.38 10.51 -14.29
C ARG A 38 -16.80 11.12 -13.02
N ARG A 39 -15.74 11.87 -13.19
CA ARG A 39 -15.26 12.75 -12.13
C ARG A 39 -16.28 13.85 -11.95
N GLY A 40 -16.86 13.98 -10.76
CA GLY A 40 -17.68 15.13 -10.42
C GLY A 40 -16.85 16.43 -10.44
N PRO A 41 -17.48 17.59 -10.20
CA PRO A 41 -16.76 18.84 -10.14
C PRO A 41 -15.71 18.81 -9.03
N ILE A 42 -14.54 19.38 -9.30
CA ILE A 42 -13.49 19.51 -8.30
C ILE A 42 -13.98 20.38 -7.13
N PRO A 43 -13.87 19.92 -5.86
CA PRO A 43 -14.37 20.66 -4.70
C PRO A 43 -13.62 21.97 -4.45
N GLY A 44 -12.38 22.07 -4.92
CA GLY A 44 -11.53 23.23 -4.73
C GLY A 44 -10.13 23.00 -5.29
N PRO A 45 -9.25 24.01 -5.22
CA PRO A 45 -7.87 23.87 -5.69
C PRO A 45 -7.09 22.87 -4.86
N GLY A 46 -6.18 22.14 -5.49
CA GLY A 46 -5.29 21.19 -4.83
C GLY A 46 -5.88 19.82 -4.55
N TYR A 47 -7.13 19.55 -4.93
CA TYR A 47 -7.69 18.21 -4.84
C TYR A 47 -7.17 17.32 -5.96
N VAL A 48 -6.94 16.05 -5.63
CA VAL A 48 -6.52 15.01 -6.55
C VAL A 48 -7.62 13.98 -6.69
N TRP A 49 -7.87 13.53 -7.92
CA TRP A 49 -8.80 12.44 -8.15
C TRP A 49 -8.16 11.11 -7.80
N VAL A 50 -8.76 10.41 -6.84
CA VAL A 50 -8.43 9.03 -6.49
C VAL A 50 -9.37 8.13 -7.27
N GLU A 51 -8.83 7.38 -8.22
CA GLU A 51 -9.65 6.51 -9.07
C GLU A 51 -10.26 5.37 -8.29
N GLY A 52 -11.45 4.95 -8.73
CA GLY A 52 -12.09 3.75 -8.22
C GLY A 52 -11.30 2.49 -8.55
N TYR A 53 -11.56 1.44 -7.83
CA TYR A 53 -10.89 0.17 -8.02
C TYR A 53 -11.74 -1.00 -7.54
N TRP A 54 -11.36 -2.20 -7.95
CA TRP A 54 -11.96 -3.42 -7.46
C TRP A 54 -11.30 -3.85 -6.15
N ALA A 55 -12.05 -3.84 -5.06
CA ALA A 55 -11.58 -4.31 -3.76
C ALA A 55 -11.91 -5.80 -3.58
N PRO A 56 -11.07 -6.55 -2.86
CA PRO A 56 -11.41 -7.92 -2.49
C PRO A 56 -12.64 -7.97 -1.59
N ASN A 57 -13.54 -8.89 -1.86
CA ASN A 57 -14.72 -9.17 -1.06
C ASN A 57 -14.90 -10.70 -0.96
N GLY A 58 -14.22 -11.34 0.00
CA GLY A 58 -14.11 -12.78 0.04
C GLY A 58 -13.37 -13.32 -1.18
N HIS A 59 -14.00 -14.20 -1.94
CA HIS A 59 -13.49 -14.71 -3.22
C HIS A 59 -13.94 -13.91 -4.44
N HIS A 60 -14.62 -12.79 -4.19
CA HIS A 60 -15.19 -11.92 -5.21
C HIS A 60 -14.58 -10.53 -5.14
N TYR A 61 -14.99 -9.69 -6.06
CA TYR A 61 -14.60 -8.29 -6.13
C TYR A 61 -15.82 -7.39 -5.92
N ARG A 62 -15.62 -6.26 -5.24
CA ARG A 62 -16.60 -5.18 -5.20
C ARG A 62 -15.97 -3.90 -5.68
N TRP A 63 -16.74 -3.10 -6.39
CA TRP A 63 -16.28 -1.81 -6.86
C TRP A 63 -16.28 -0.77 -5.74
N VAL A 64 -15.15 -0.08 -5.58
CA VAL A 64 -15.00 1.10 -4.72
C VAL A 64 -14.95 2.31 -5.62
N GLU A 65 -15.90 3.23 -5.44
CA GLU A 65 -15.98 4.44 -6.24
C GLU A 65 -14.81 5.38 -6.01
N GLY A 66 -14.39 6.06 -7.09
CA GLY A 66 -13.41 7.12 -7.01
C GLY A 66 -13.95 8.36 -6.31
N HIS A 67 -13.06 9.21 -5.84
CA HIS A 67 -13.40 10.43 -5.14
C HIS A 67 -12.29 11.47 -5.23
N TRP A 68 -12.64 12.72 -4.94
CA TRP A 68 -11.67 13.77 -4.78
C TRP A 68 -11.10 13.77 -3.36
N GLU A 69 -9.79 13.90 -3.24
CA GLU A 69 -9.10 13.91 -1.96
C GLU A 69 -7.98 14.94 -1.93
N ARG A 70 -7.75 15.53 -0.77
CA ARG A 70 -6.59 16.38 -0.57
C ARG A 70 -5.36 15.52 -0.33
N PRO A 71 -4.25 15.77 -1.07
CA PRO A 71 -3.00 15.13 -0.79
C PRO A 71 -2.54 15.42 0.65
N PRO A 72 -1.90 14.46 1.33
CA PRO A 72 -1.44 14.65 2.71
C PRO A 72 -0.27 15.64 2.84
N TYR A 73 0.42 15.92 1.74
CA TYR A 73 1.51 16.88 1.67
C TYR A 73 1.64 17.44 0.25
N GLU A 74 2.32 18.58 0.13
CA GLU A 74 2.52 19.23 -1.17
C GLU A 74 3.40 18.35 -2.09
N GLY A 75 2.98 18.22 -3.34
CA GLY A 75 3.68 17.40 -4.34
C GLY A 75 3.38 15.91 -4.26
N ALA A 76 2.49 15.49 -3.36
CA ALA A 76 2.04 14.11 -3.32
C ALA A 76 1.20 13.76 -4.54
N TYR A 77 1.41 12.57 -5.08
CA TYR A 77 0.56 11.99 -6.11
C TYR A 77 0.04 10.62 -5.68
N TRP A 78 -1.12 10.25 -6.23
CA TRP A 78 -1.75 8.98 -5.91
C TRP A 78 -1.18 7.88 -6.79
N SER A 79 -0.63 6.84 -6.14
CA SER A 79 -0.23 5.60 -6.80
C SER A 79 -1.41 4.62 -6.76
N HIS A 80 -1.86 4.20 -7.94
CA HIS A 80 -3.05 3.38 -8.08
C HIS A 80 -2.91 2.00 -7.46
N PRO A 81 -3.97 1.47 -6.82
CA PRO A 81 -4.00 0.07 -6.47
C PRO A 81 -3.97 -0.80 -7.72
N HIS A 82 -3.29 -1.92 -7.65
CA HIS A 82 -3.20 -2.88 -8.73
C HIS A 82 -3.18 -4.30 -8.21
N TYR A 83 -3.52 -5.24 -9.08
CA TYR A 83 -3.45 -6.66 -8.80
C TYR A 83 -2.27 -7.29 -9.51
N ASP A 84 -1.55 -8.14 -8.78
CA ASP A 84 -0.55 -9.02 -9.35
C ASP A 84 -1.02 -10.47 -9.30
N HIS A 85 -0.63 -11.24 -10.31
CA HIS A 85 -0.95 -12.64 -10.40
C HIS A 85 0.16 -13.49 -9.81
N TYR A 86 -0.15 -14.16 -8.72
CA TYR A 86 0.73 -15.11 -8.05
C TYR A 86 0.24 -16.54 -8.25
N ARG A 87 1.04 -17.49 -7.81
CA ARG A 87 0.68 -18.91 -7.87
C ARG A 87 -0.62 -19.20 -7.10
N GLU A 88 -0.85 -18.52 -6.00
CA GLU A 88 -2.02 -18.68 -5.14
C GLU A 88 -3.27 -17.96 -5.67
N GLY A 89 -3.11 -17.05 -6.59
CA GLY A 89 -4.16 -16.24 -7.18
C GLY A 89 -3.79 -14.78 -7.34
N TRP A 90 -4.78 -13.93 -7.48
CA TRP A 90 -4.64 -12.51 -7.66
C TRP A 90 -4.65 -11.78 -6.30
N ARG A 91 -3.65 -10.95 -6.08
CA ARG A 91 -3.49 -10.18 -4.84
C ARG A 91 -3.46 -8.69 -5.12
N LEU A 92 -4.24 -7.94 -4.31
CA LEU A 92 -4.26 -6.49 -4.34
C LEU A 92 -3.00 -5.92 -3.69
N HIS A 93 -2.35 -5.01 -4.40
CA HIS A 93 -1.44 -4.03 -3.84
C HIS A 93 -2.19 -2.72 -3.67
N GLU A 94 -2.35 -2.27 -2.44
CA GLU A 94 -3.13 -1.08 -2.12
C GLU A 94 -2.51 0.18 -2.70
N GLY A 95 -3.37 1.12 -3.09
CA GLY A 95 -2.94 2.44 -3.47
C GLY A 95 -2.35 3.22 -2.30
N HIS A 96 -1.49 4.15 -2.60
CA HIS A 96 -0.82 4.97 -1.60
C HIS A 96 -0.41 6.33 -2.18
N TRP A 97 -0.16 7.27 -1.29
CA TRP A 97 0.43 8.54 -1.66
C TRP A 97 1.94 8.40 -1.77
N ASP A 98 2.47 8.96 -2.84
CA ASP A 98 3.89 8.95 -3.13
C ASP A 98 4.37 10.36 -3.48
N HIS A 99 5.66 10.57 -3.49
CA HIS A 99 6.28 11.84 -3.87
C HIS A 99 7.26 11.62 -5.01
N GLU A 100 7.44 12.64 -5.83
CA GLU A 100 8.44 12.59 -6.89
C GLU A 100 9.83 12.66 -6.27
N ASP A 101 10.57 11.58 -6.37
CA ASP A 101 11.99 11.56 -6.06
C ASP A 101 12.76 12.25 -7.19
N HIS A 102 13.09 13.51 -6.99
CA HIS A 102 13.96 14.25 -7.91
C HIS A 102 15.43 13.78 -7.89
N ASP A 103 15.74 12.77 -7.08
CA ASP A 103 17.10 12.32 -6.85
C ASP A 103 17.63 11.27 -7.86
N ARG A 104 16.86 10.92 -8.88
CA ARG A 104 17.32 9.92 -9.85
C ARG A 104 18.25 10.43 -10.95
N ASP A 105 18.53 11.73 -10.98
CA ASP A 105 19.31 12.35 -12.06
C ASP A 105 20.73 12.78 -11.68
N ARG A 106 21.24 12.30 -10.56
CA ARG A 106 22.62 12.59 -10.14
C ARG A 106 23.49 11.32 -10.14
N GLY A 107 23.68 10.75 -11.29
CA GLY A 107 24.52 9.57 -11.26
C GLY A 107 24.90 8.97 -12.58
N HIS A 108 25.24 9.75 -13.58
CA HIS A 108 26.05 9.26 -14.69
C HIS A 108 26.83 10.43 -15.33
N ASP A 109 27.74 10.97 -14.57
CA ASP A 109 28.90 11.58 -15.19
C ASP A 109 29.89 10.44 -15.48
N GLU A 110 29.75 9.87 -16.65
CA GLU A 110 30.74 8.96 -17.18
C GLU A 110 32.00 9.76 -17.49
N ASP A 111 33.02 9.51 -16.71
CA ASP A 111 34.38 9.88 -17.05
C ASP A 111 34.81 9.17 -18.35
N HIS A 112 34.65 9.86 -19.45
CA HIS A 112 35.37 9.53 -20.64
C HIS A 112 36.84 9.95 -20.48
N HIS A 113 37.64 9.01 -20.03
CA HIS A 113 39.06 9.16 -20.21
C HIS A 113 39.40 8.82 -21.65
N ASP A 114 39.59 9.86 -22.43
CA ASP A 114 40.32 9.80 -23.67
C ASP A 114 41.75 9.42 -23.37
N HIS A 115 42.14 8.22 -23.79
CA HIS A 115 43.53 7.87 -23.98
C HIS A 115 43.88 8.04 -25.44
N ASP A 116 44.42 9.22 -25.70
CA ASP A 116 45.22 9.44 -26.89
C ASP A 116 46.51 8.64 -26.78
N HIS A 117 46.69 7.75 -27.70
CA HIS A 117 47.95 7.41 -28.36
C HIS A 117 47.72 6.67 -29.67
#